data_ee56a8a3b47cb7b03ff4cd5c2da31932
#
_entry.id   ee56a8a3b47cb7b03ff4cd5c2da31932
#
_cell.length_a   1.000
_cell.length_b   1.000
_cell.length_c   1.000
_cell.angle_alpha   90.00
_cell.angle_beta   90.00
_cell.angle_gamma   90.00
#
_symmetry.space_group_name_H-M   'P 1'
#
loop_
_entity.id
_entity.type
_entity.pdbx_description
1 polymer ?
#
loop_
_entity_poly.entity_id
_entity_poly.type
_entity_poly.pdbx_seq_one_letter_code
_entity_poly.pdbx_strand_id
1 'polypeptide(L)'
;MSDFPEDIYTEPADIDVDTLANLGPLRAMAGVWQGERGLDVKPKADGPRKQAFIERIELQPIDPQTNGPQLLYGLRYHTHITKPGQVKTYHDQVGYWLWEPATGTVIHTLTIPRGQTAMASGTAAADATTFELQATQGLSTWGICSAPFLEYAFKTTAFTIKVTVNSDGTWGYEEDTVLQIRGRDEPFHHTDRNLLKKIAEPTPNPLADATRKPY
;
A
#
# COMPACT_ATOMS: atom_id res chain seq x y z
N MET A 1 25.82 7.09 -12.52
CA MET A 1 25.61 8.44 -11.97
C MET A 1 24.33 8.36 -11.19
N SER A 2 24.25 8.96 -10.01
CA SER A 2 22.98 8.98 -9.26
C SER A 2 21.99 9.87 -10.04
N ASP A 3 20.77 9.41 -10.23
CA ASP A 3 19.70 10.18 -10.88
C ASP A 3 19.13 11.28 -9.92
N PHE A 4 19.80 11.52 -8.81
CA PHE A 4 19.41 12.50 -7.80
C PHE A 4 20.15 13.82 -7.99
N PRO A 5 19.49 14.99 -7.67
CA PRO A 5 20.12 16.30 -7.78
C PRO A 5 21.29 16.46 -6.78
N GLU A 6 22.25 17.34 -7.12
CA GLU A 6 23.38 17.65 -6.24
C GLU A 6 22.92 18.41 -4.99
N ASP A 7 21.96 19.32 -5.14
CA ASP A 7 21.30 20.00 -3.99
C ASP A 7 20.27 19.05 -3.38
N ILE A 8 20.58 18.58 -2.18
CA ILE A 8 19.73 17.66 -1.41
C ILE A 8 18.92 18.37 -0.32
N TYR A 9 19.01 19.70 -0.21
CA TYR A 9 18.43 20.46 0.91
C TYR A 9 17.29 21.39 0.49
N THR A 10 17.34 21.97 -0.71
CA THR A 10 16.35 22.95 -1.13
C THR A 10 15.03 22.29 -1.51
N GLU A 11 13.98 22.63 -0.77
CA GLU A 11 12.61 22.19 -1.08
C GLU A 11 12.05 22.92 -2.30
N PRO A 12 11.10 22.30 -3.05
CA PRO A 12 10.39 22.98 -4.13
C PRO A 12 9.65 24.23 -3.63
N ALA A 13 9.80 25.35 -4.36
CA ALA A 13 9.22 26.63 -3.95
C ALA A 13 7.67 26.67 -4.08
N ASP A 14 7.13 25.97 -5.09
CA ASP A 14 5.71 26.01 -5.43
C ASP A 14 5.09 24.63 -5.22
N ILE A 15 4.73 24.32 -3.96
CA ILE A 15 4.06 23.07 -3.61
C ILE A 15 2.55 23.31 -3.62
N ASP A 16 1.84 22.59 -4.51
CA ASP A 16 0.39 22.54 -4.42
C ASP A 16 -0.03 21.70 -3.22
N VAL A 17 -0.70 22.33 -2.26
CA VAL A 17 -1.13 21.68 -1.02
C VAL A 17 -2.38 20.82 -1.16
N ASP A 18 -3.06 20.85 -2.33
CA ASP A 18 -4.20 19.96 -2.61
C ASP A 18 -3.72 18.56 -2.99
N THR A 19 -3.46 17.74 -1.98
CA THR A 19 -3.02 16.35 -2.18
C THR A 19 -3.98 15.57 -3.07
N LEU A 20 -5.31 15.71 -2.89
CA LEU A 20 -6.28 14.95 -3.67
C LEU A 20 -6.22 15.26 -5.17
N ALA A 21 -5.83 16.48 -5.54
CA ALA A 21 -5.61 16.85 -6.94
C ALA A 21 -4.33 16.24 -7.53
N ASN A 22 -3.33 15.95 -6.67
CA ASN A 22 -1.95 15.64 -7.05
C ASN A 22 -1.52 14.18 -6.79
N LEU A 23 -2.45 13.28 -6.44
CA LEU A 23 -2.16 11.87 -6.10
C LEU A 23 -1.76 10.98 -7.30
N GLY A 24 -1.80 11.49 -8.52
CA GLY A 24 -1.51 10.67 -9.72
C GLY A 24 -2.37 9.40 -9.75
N PRO A 25 -1.78 8.21 -9.96
CA PRO A 25 -2.52 6.95 -10.08
C PRO A 25 -3.26 6.54 -8.79
N LEU A 26 -2.90 7.12 -7.64
CA LEU A 26 -3.53 6.83 -6.35
C LEU A 26 -4.84 7.60 -6.14
N ARG A 27 -5.16 8.59 -6.98
CA ARG A 27 -6.30 9.48 -6.79
C ARG A 27 -7.63 8.71 -6.66
N ALA A 28 -7.83 7.70 -7.48
CA ALA A 28 -9.05 6.90 -7.48
C ALA A 28 -9.20 6.05 -6.20
N MET A 29 -8.10 5.79 -5.47
CA MET A 29 -8.10 4.99 -4.24
C MET A 29 -8.48 5.80 -3.01
N ALA A 30 -8.45 7.15 -3.05
CA ALA A 30 -8.79 7.99 -1.90
C ALA A 30 -10.22 7.77 -1.44
N GLY A 31 -10.44 7.63 -0.12
CA GLY A 31 -11.73 7.43 0.51
C GLY A 31 -11.80 6.23 1.45
N VAL A 32 -13.02 5.83 1.79
CA VAL A 32 -13.29 4.63 2.59
C VAL A 32 -13.96 3.58 1.71
N TRP A 33 -13.45 2.38 1.78
CA TRP A 33 -13.82 1.29 0.88
C TRP A 33 -14.19 0.02 1.63
N GLN A 34 -15.05 -0.80 1.05
CA GLN A 34 -15.42 -2.11 1.56
C GLN A 34 -15.38 -3.16 0.45
N GLY A 35 -14.76 -4.32 0.75
CA GLY A 35 -14.77 -5.51 -0.08
C GLY A 35 -15.36 -6.69 0.69
N GLU A 36 -16.35 -7.37 0.09
CA GLU A 36 -17.08 -8.47 0.75
C GLU A 36 -16.71 -9.85 0.19
N ARG A 37 -15.87 -9.88 -0.84
CA ARG A 37 -15.53 -11.10 -1.59
C ARG A 37 -14.03 -11.35 -1.66
N GLY A 38 -13.30 -10.90 -0.63
CA GLY A 38 -11.88 -11.16 -0.52
C GLY A 38 -11.58 -12.66 -0.41
N LEU A 39 -10.46 -13.07 -0.99
CA LEU A 39 -9.99 -14.45 -0.97
C LEU A 39 -8.51 -14.49 -0.59
N ASP A 40 -8.22 -15.17 0.51
CA ASP A 40 -6.89 -15.46 1.01
C ASP A 40 -6.55 -16.94 0.78
N VAL A 41 -5.34 -17.23 0.29
CA VAL A 41 -4.78 -18.58 0.14
C VAL A 41 -3.55 -18.69 1.03
N LYS A 42 -3.72 -19.24 2.23
CA LYS A 42 -2.70 -19.29 3.28
C LYS A 42 -2.14 -20.68 3.53
N PRO A 43 -0.92 -20.79 4.07
CA PRO A 43 -0.32 -22.06 4.42
C PRO A 43 -1.00 -22.67 5.67
N LYS A 44 -1.16 -23.98 5.65
CA LYS A 44 -1.53 -24.81 6.79
C LYS A 44 -0.64 -26.05 6.82
N ALA A 45 -0.64 -26.78 7.95
CA ALA A 45 0.17 -27.98 8.09
C ALA A 45 -0.20 -29.05 7.02
N ASP A 46 -1.48 -29.13 6.69
CA ASP A 46 -2.08 -30.07 5.73
C ASP A 46 -2.16 -29.54 4.30
N GLY A 47 -1.56 -28.37 4.01
CA GLY A 47 -1.53 -27.77 2.66
C GLY A 47 -2.16 -26.38 2.58
N PRO A 48 -2.34 -25.83 1.36
CA PRO A 48 -2.97 -24.53 1.17
C PRO A 48 -4.43 -24.52 1.63
N ARG A 49 -4.85 -23.41 2.25
CA ARG A 49 -6.26 -23.22 2.64
C ARG A 49 -6.79 -21.89 2.14
N LYS A 50 -7.91 -21.96 1.41
CA LYS A 50 -8.67 -20.80 0.97
C LYS A 50 -9.54 -20.27 2.11
N GLN A 51 -9.54 -18.95 2.30
CA GLN A 51 -10.34 -18.25 3.30
C GLN A 51 -10.99 -17.02 2.68
N ALA A 52 -12.32 -16.99 2.64
CA ALA A 52 -13.04 -15.76 2.30
C ALA A 52 -12.90 -14.72 3.42
N PHE A 53 -12.85 -13.44 3.06
CA PHE A 53 -12.79 -12.36 4.02
C PHE A 53 -13.60 -11.13 3.59
N ILE A 54 -13.93 -10.30 4.58
CA ILE A 54 -14.52 -8.97 4.43
C ILE A 54 -13.45 -7.96 4.85
N GLU A 55 -13.26 -6.95 4.03
CA GLU A 55 -12.26 -5.92 4.22
C GLU A 55 -12.91 -4.54 4.27
N ARG A 56 -12.44 -3.72 5.20
CA ARG A 56 -12.63 -2.28 5.20
C ARG A 56 -11.26 -1.62 5.14
N ILE A 57 -11.08 -0.76 4.16
CA ILE A 57 -9.85 0.04 4.04
C ILE A 57 -10.21 1.52 4.01
N GLU A 58 -9.47 2.32 4.77
CA GLU A 58 -9.57 3.76 4.80
C GLU A 58 -8.28 4.36 4.27
N LEU A 59 -8.37 5.18 3.21
CA LEU A 59 -7.25 5.87 2.58
C LEU A 59 -7.52 7.38 2.62
N GLN A 60 -6.81 8.09 3.49
CA GLN A 60 -7.01 9.52 3.71
C GLN A 60 -5.77 10.31 3.26
N PRO A 61 -5.96 11.46 2.58
CA PRO A 61 -4.85 12.30 2.16
C PRO A 61 -4.07 12.82 3.38
N ILE A 62 -2.77 12.90 3.21
CA ILE A 62 -1.86 13.62 4.10
C ILE A 62 -1.40 14.90 3.41
N ASP A 63 -0.84 15.84 4.17
CA ASP A 63 -0.18 17.01 3.59
C ASP A 63 1.00 16.55 2.70
N PRO A 64 1.34 17.31 1.63
CA PRO A 64 2.54 17.04 0.85
C PRO A 64 3.77 16.89 1.74
N GLN A 65 4.63 15.93 1.45
CA GLN A 65 5.85 15.66 2.19
C GLN A 65 7.06 15.93 1.33
N THR A 66 8.10 16.53 1.92
CA THR A 66 9.36 16.79 1.23
C THR A 66 10.54 16.11 1.93
N ASN A 67 11.52 15.69 1.12
CA ASN A 67 12.87 15.33 1.58
C ASN A 67 13.84 16.14 0.73
N GLY A 68 14.15 17.40 1.13
CA GLY A 68 14.82 18.35 0.26
C GLY A 68 14.04 18.51 -1.05
N PRO A 69 14.65 18.29 -2.23
CA PRO A 69 13.99 18.48 -3.53
C PRO A 69 12.93 17.41 -3.88
N GLN A 70 12.88 16.30 -3.16
CA GLN A 70 11.86 15.27 -3.37
C GLN A 70 10.51 15.75 -2.84
N LEU A 71 9.45 15.60 -3.63
CA LEU A 71 8.06 15.90 -3.26
C LEU A 71 7.21 14.64 -3.39
N LEU A 72 6.50 14.32 -2.32
CA LEU A 72 5.60 13.18 -2.23
C LEU A 72 4.18 13.64 -1.89
N TYR A 73 3.21 13.16 -2.65
CA TYR A 73 1.79 13.20 -2.30
C TYR A 73 1.35 11.83 -1.80
N GLY A 74 0.45 11.76 -0.81
CA GLY A 74 0.17 10.47 -0.24
C GLY A 74 -1.17 10.31 0.47
N LEU A 75 -1.51 9.04 0.68
CA LEU A 75 -2.64 8.57 1.46
C LEU A 75 -2.11 7.79 2.66
N ARG A 76 -2.47 8.19 3.87
CA ARG A 76 -2.37 7.33 5.04
C ARG A 76 -3.49 6.32 4.97
N TYR A 77 -3.21 5.04 5.24
CA TYR A 77 -4.25 4.03 5.21
C TYR A 77 -4.28 3.13 6.44
N HIS A 78 -5.47 2.54 6.67
CA HIS A 78 -5.70 1.46 7.60
C HIS A 78 -6.61 0.43 6.94
N THR A 79 -6.15 -0.83 6.89
CA THR A 79 -6.91 -1.99 6.45
C THR A 79 -7.29 -2.83 7.66
N HIS A 80 -8.57 -3.15 7.77
CA HIS A 80 -9.12 -4.05 8.78
C HIS A 80 -9.91 -5.17 8.11
N ILE A 81 -9.53 -6.41 8.38
CA ILE A 81 -10.12 -7.61 7.77
C ILE A 81 -10.73 -8.51 8.84
N THR A 82 -11.94 -9.01 8.55
CA THR A 82 -12.64 -10.02 9.33
C THR A 82 -13.05 -11.19 8.46
N LYS A 83 -13.36 -12.32 9.07
CA LYS A 83 -14.01 -13.41 8.34
C LYS A 83 -15.52 -13.16 8.29
N PRO A 84 -16.21 -13.63 7.24
CA PRO A 84 -17.67 -13.54 7.17
C PRO A 84 -18.34 -14.06 8.43
N GLY A 85 -19.26 -13.26 9.00
CA GLY A 85 -19.99 -13.59 10.22
C GLY A 85 -19.18 -13.56 11.52
N GLN A 86 -17.96 -13.04 11.50
CA GLN A 86 -17.11 -12.90 12.69
C GLN A 86 -16.71 -11.44 12.91
N VAL A 87 -16.63 -11.03 14.18
CA VAL A 87 -16.13 -9.70 14.58
C VAL A 87 -14.64 -9.70 14.92
N LYS A 88 -14.05 -10.86 15.09
CA LYS A 88 -12.63 -10.99 15.41
C LYS A 88 -11.77 -10.55 14.24
N THR A 89 -10.82 -9.66 14.51
CA THR A 89 -9.80 -9.24 13.54
C THR A 89 -9.05 -10.45 12.99
N TYR A 90 -9.07 -10.58 11.68
CA TYR A 90 -8.34 -11.60 10.94
C TYR A 90 -6.98 -11.06 10.47
N HIS A 91 -6.98 -9.84 9.93
CA HIS A 91 -5.79 -9.10 9.53
C HIS A 91 -5.98 -7.62 9.85
N ASP A 92 -4.90 -6.96 10.22
CA ASP A 92 -4.82 -5.52 10.46
C ASP A 92 -3.53 -5.00 9.84
N GLN A 93 -3.58 -3.85 9.18
CA GLN A 93 -2.45 -3.29 8.46
C GLN A 93 -2.56 -1.77 8.37
N VAL A 94 -1.45 -1.09 8.58
CA VAL A 94 -1.33 0.37 8.47
C VAL A 94 -0.12 0.76 7.65
N GLY A 95 -0.16 1.95 7.07
CA GLY A 95 0.96 2.53 6.34
C GLY A 95 0.56 3.69 5.44
N TYR A 96 1.32 3.85 4.36
CA TYR A 96 1.14 4.92 3.38
C TYR A 96 1.19 4.38 1.96
N TRP A 97 0.39 4.99 1.10
CA TRP A 97 0.55 4.97 -0.34
C TRP A 97 1.07 6.34 -0.76
N LEU A 98 2.23 6.40 -1.38
CA LEU A 98 2.89 7.65 -1.77
C LEU A 98 3.10 7.68 -3.28
N TRP A 99 2.99 8.88 -3.84
CA TRP A 99 3.23 9.19 -5.23
C TRP A 99 4.28 10.27 -5.35
N GLU A 100 5.33 10.02 -6.13
CA GLU A 100 6.38 10.96 -6.49
C GLU A 100 6.19 11.38 -7.95
N PRO A 101 5.62 12.58 -8.24
CA PRO A 101 5.32 13.00 -9.61
C PRO A 101 6.55 13.10 -10.52
N ALA A 102 7.69 13.52 -9.96
CA ALA A 102 8.92 13.77 -10.74
C ALA A 102 9.49 12.51 -11.39
N THR A 103 9.35 11.35 -10.72
CA THR A 103 9.91 10.06 -11.17
C THR A 103 8.84 9.08 -11.62
N GLY A 104 7.57 9.36 -11.36
CA GLY A 104 6.49 8.41 -11.55
C GLY A 104 6.55 7.23 -10.57
N THR A 105 7.22 7.40 -9.43
CA THR A 105 7.36 6.35 -8.43
C THR A 105 6.13 6.27 -7.55
N VAL A 106 5.58 5.06 -7.42
CA VAL A 106 4.57 4.71 -6.42
C VAL A 106 5.25 3.91 -5.31
N ILE A 107 4.97 4.27 -4.05
CA ILE A 107 5.52 3.59 -2.87
C ILE A 107 4.36 3.11 -2.00
N HIS A 108 4.44 1.87 -1.55
CA HIS A 108 3.54 1.30 -0.56
C HIS A 108 4.33 0.87 0.67
N THR A 109 4.15 1.58 1.77
CA THR A 109 4.66 1.14 3.07
C THR A 109 3.57 0.38 3.80
N LEU A 110 3.93 -0.71 4.46
CA LEU A 110 2.99 -1.50 5.24
C LEU A 110 3.62 -1.99 6.55
N THR A 111 2.80 -2.06 7.58
CA THR A 111 3.17 -2.66 8.87
C THR A 111 1.99 -3.47 9.39
N ILE A 112 2.25 -4.71 9.79
CA ILE A 112 1.26 -5.61 10.38
C ILE A 112 1.61 -5.95 11.84
N PRO A 113 0.60 -6.15 12.73
CA PRO A 113 0.81 -6.38 14.16
C PRO A 113 1.34 -7.79 14.47
N ARG A 114 1.92 -8.45 13.50
CA ARG A 114 2.68 -9.71 13.65
C ARG A 114 4.19 -9.49 13.62
N GLY A 115 4.63 -8.22 13.68
CA GLY A 115 6.05 -7.87 13.67
C GLY A 115 6.68 -7.96 12.29
N GLN A 116 5.98 -7.48 11.26
CA GLN A 116 6.52 -7.38 9.90
C GLN A 116 6.21 -6.02 9.31
N THR A 117 7.16 -5.49 8.57
CA THR A 117 7.01 -4.29 7.75
C THR A 117 7.64 -4.50 6.38
N ALA A 118 7.09 -3.84 5.38
CA ALA A 118 7.67 -3.79 4.04
C ALA A 118 7.52 -2.40 3.42
N MET A 119 8.41 -2.09 2.50
CA MET A 119 8.32 -0.94 1.63
C MET A 119 8.45 -1.42 0.19
N ALA A 120 7.34 -1.46 -0.53
CA ALA A 120 7.26 -1.87 -1.93
C ALA A 120 7.24 -0.65 -2.84
N SER A 121 7.79 -0.79 -4.04
CA SER A 121 7.84 0.28 -5.02
C SER A 121 7.62 -0.24 -6.44
N GLY A 122 7.14 0.65 -7.29
CA GLY A 122 6.99 0.48 -8.73
C GLY A 122 6.85 1.83 -9.41
N THR A 123 6.72 1.83 -10.72
CA THR A 123 6.50 3.06 -11.51
C THR A 123 5.16 3.01 -12.24
N ALA A 124 4.52 4.18 -12.36
CA ALA A 124 3.27 4.33 -13.07
C ALA A 124 3.21 5.70 -13.76
N ALA A 125 2.37 5.86 -14.77
CA ALA A 125 1.97 7.16 -15.27
C ALA A 125 0.94 7.79 -14.31
N ALA A 126 0.84 9.11 -14.30
CA ALA A 126 -0.10 9.83 -13.41
C ALA A 126 -1.57 9.44 -13.61
N ASP A 127 -1.93 9.01 -14.82
CA ASP A 127 -3.27 8.56 -15.21
C ASP A 127 -3.41 7.03 -15.31
N ALA A 128 -2.40 6.29 -14.84
CA ALA A 128 -2.44 4.83 -14.90
C ALA A 128 -3.59 4.27 -14.06
N THR A 129 -4.33 3.35 -14.65
CA THR A 129 -5.41 2.61 -13.99
C THR A 129 -4.95 1.23 -13.48
N THR A 130 -3.73 0.83 -13.81
CA THR A 130 -3.13 -0.42 -13.33
C THR A 130 -1.64 -0.18 -13.08
N PHE A 131 -1.16 -0.66 -11.94
CA PHE A 131 0.26 -0.60 -11.58
C PHE A 131 0.61 -1.74 -10.60
N GLU A 132 1.90 -2.07 -10.55
CA GLU A 132 2.43 -3.15 -9.71
C GLU A 132 3.62 -2.67 -8.90
N LEU A 133 3.70 -3.10 -7.64
CA LEU A 133 4.76 -2.75 -6.71
C LEU A 133 5.38 -4.02 -6.15
N GLN A 134 6.68 -3.97 -5.84
CA GLN A 134 7.43 -5.10 -5.32
C GLN A 134 8.32 -4.71 -4.15
N ALA A 135 8.48 -5.63 -3.20
CA ALA A 135 9.50 -5.59 -2.15
C ALA A 135 10.23 -6.93 -2.07
N THR A 136 11.53 -6.89 -1.77
CA THR A 136 12.35 -8.10 -1.69
C THR A 136 13.14 -8.10 -0.39
N GLN A 137 13.17 -9.23 0.31
CA GLN A 137 13.95 -9.39 1.52
C GLN A 137 15.45 -9.19 1.28
N GLY A 138 16.12 -8.60 2.27
CA GLY A 138 17.58 -8.39 2.23
C GLY A 138 18.01 -7.11 1.50
N LEU A 139 17.10 -6.39 0.86
CA LEU A 139 17.39 -5.09 0.28
C LEU A 139 17.28 -3.98 1.34
N SER A 140 18.17 -2.99 1.26
CA SER A 140 18.13 -1.79 2.09
C SER A 140 17.15 -0.73 1.56
N THR A 141 16.74 -0.85 0.29
CA THR A 141 15.69 -0.08 -0.37
C THR A 141 14.64 -1.06 -0.87
N TRP A 142 13.34 -0.71 -0.78
CA TRP A 142 12.23 -1.58 -1.22
C TRP A 142 12.29 -2.99 -0.61
N GLY A 143 12.52 -3.01 0.71
CA GLY A 143 12.83 -4.22 1.46
C GLY A 143 11.70 -4.66 2.39
N ILE A 144 11.94 -5.83 2.99
CA ILE A 144 11.06 -6.49 3.96
C ILE A 144 11.85 -6.71 5.25
N CYS A 145 11.25 -6.36 6.39
CA CYS A 145 11.80 -6.60 7.71
C CYS A 145 10.78 -7.36 8.57
N SER A 146 11.22 -8.45 9.21
CA SER A 146 10.36 -9.33 9.98
C SER A 146 10.93 -9.63 11.36
N ALA A 147 10.05 -9.85 12.33
CA ALA A 147 10.44 -10.33 13.67
C ALA A 147 11.09 -11.71 13.60
N PRO A 148 11.96 -12.08 14.57
CA PRO A 148 12.77 -13.30 14.51
C PRO A 148 11.97 -14.60 14.31
N PHE A 149 10.76 -14.69 14.86
CA PHE A 149 9.93 -15.89 14.69
C PHE A 149 9.44 -16.04 13.23
N LEU A 150 9.09 -14.95 12.57
CA LEU A 150 8.68 -14.98 11.16
C LEU A 150 9.88 -15.35 10.26
N GLU A 151 11.05 -14.78 10.53
CA GLU A 151 12.29 -15.15 9.81
C GLU A 151 12.63 -16.65 9.99
N TYR A 152 12.34 -17.22 11.15
CA TYR A 152 12.60 -18.63 11.43
C TYR A 152 11.57 -19.58 10.82
N ALA A 153 10.28 -19.23 10.87
CA ALA A 153 9.19 -20.16 10.62
C ALA A 153 8.48 -19.94 9.27
N PHE A 154 8.29 -18.66 8.89
CA PHE A 154 7.50 -18.21 7.73
C PHE A 154 8.20 -17.02 7.08
N LYS A 155 9.40 -17.23 6.61
CA LYS A 155 10.25 -16.18 6.09
C LYS A 155 9.66 -15.59 4.81
N THR A 156 9.28 -14.32 4.83
CA THR A 156 8.85 -13.61 3.64
C THR A 156 10.04 -13.20 2.80
N THR A 157 10.14 -13.74 1.59
CA THR A 157 11.27 -13.48 0.66
C THR A 157 10.95 -12.43 -0.39
N ALA A 158 9.69 -12.33 -0.79
CA ALA A 158 9.20 -11.33 -1.74
C ALA A 158 7.74 -10.97 -1.43
N PHE A 159 7.37 -9.77 -1.82
CA PHE A 159 6.00 -9.26 -1.80
C PHE A 159 5.72 -8.53 -3.11
N THR A 160 4.59 -8.80 -3.71
CA THR A 160 4.11 -8.12 -4.91
C THR A 160 2.65 -7.74 -4.71
N ILE A 161 2.28 -6.53 -5.10
CA ILE A 161 0.89 -6.07 -5.16
C ILE A 161 0.61 -5.43 -6.51
N LYS A 162 -0.44 -5.90 -7.18
CA LYS A 162 -0.98 -5.31 -8.41
C LYS A 162 -2.32 -4.67 -8.10
N VAL A 163 -2.44 -3.37 -8.40
CA VAL A 163 -3.67 -2.59 -8.24
C VAL A 163 -4.31 -2.38 -9.60
N THR A 164 -5.63 -2.47 -9.65
CA THR A 164 -6.44 -2.14 -10.85
C THR A 164 -7.62 -1.26 -10.44
N VAL A 165 -7.72 -0.09 -11.06
CA VAL A 165 -8.87 0.83 -10.95
C VAL A 165 -9.80 0.58 -12.14
N ASN A 166 -11.06 0.33 -11.86
CA ASN A 166 -12.06 0.00 -12.86
C ASN A 166 -12.86 1.23 -13.30
N SER A 167 -13.41 1.20 -14.51
CA SER A 167 -14.22 2.28 -15.06
C SER A 167 -15.55 2.51 -14.33
N ASP A 168 -16.01 1.54 -13.53
CA ASP A 168 -17.21 1.65 -12.69
C ASP A 168 -16.97 2.32 -11.33
N GLY A 169 -15.75 2.83 -11.09
CA GLY A 169 -15.35 3.49 -9.85
C GLY A 169 -14.95 2.52 -8.73
N THR A 170 -14.92 1.23 -8.97
CA THR A 170 -14.33 0.25 -8.05
C THR A 170 -12.82 0.15 -8.28
N TRP A 171 -12.07 -0.36 -7.29
CA TRP A 171 -10.70 -0.79 -7.50
C TRP A 171 -10.46 -2.12 -6.79
N GLY A 172 -9.45 -2.84 -7.23
CA GLY A 172 -9.10 -4.11 -6.62
C GLY A 172 -7.59 -4.30 -6.60
N TYR A 173 -7.17 -5.32 -5.90
CA TYR A 173 -5.79 -5.74 -5.84
C TYR A 173 -5.64 -7.26 -5.92
N GLU A 174 -4.45 -7.66 -6.34
CA GLU A 174 -3.93 -9.02 -6.26
C GLU A 174 -2.57 -8.94 -5.59
N GLU A 175 -2.40 -9.65 -4.48
CA GLU A 175 -1.15 -9.73 -3.72
C GLU A 175 -0.56 -11.14 -3.78
N ASP A 176 0.77 -11.21 -3.80
CA ASP A 176 1.53 -12.44 -3.61
C ASP A 176 2.66 -12.19 -2.62
N THR A 177 2.55 -12.82 -1.46
CA THR A 177 3.58 -12.87 -0.42
C THR A 177 4.29 -14.22 -0.49
N VAL A 178 5.51 -14.24 -1.02
CA VAL A 178 6.29 -15.46 -1.17
C VAL A 178 6.93 -15.83 0.17
N LEU A 179 6.58 -17.00 0.69
CA LEU A 179 7.05 -17.49 1.98
C LEU A 179 7.99 -18.70 1.81
N GLN A 180 9.18 -18.63 2.39
CA GLN A 180 9.98 -19.81 2.67
C GLN A 180 9.55 -20.37 4.02
N ILE A 181 8.80 -21.46 4.01
CA ILE A 181 8.27 -22.09 5.23
C ILE A 181 9.27 -23.13 5.73
N ARG A 182 9.59 -23.08 7.02
CA ARG A 182 10.51 -24.05 7.65
C ARG A 182 10.02 -25.48 7.45
N GLY A 183 10.92 -26.34 6.94
CA GLY A 183 10.62 -27.76 6.66
C GLY A 183 9.88 -28.00 5.36
N ARG A 184 9.80 -27.00 4.48
CA ARG A 184 9.33 -27.15 3.09
C ARG A 184 10.42 -26.70 2.13
N ASP A 185 10.64 -27.49 1.09
CA ASP A 185 11.67 -27.20 0.10
C ASP A 185 11.20 -26.12 -0.90
N GLU A 186 9.94 -26.15 -1.27
CA GLU A 186 9.34 -25.20 -2.22
C GLU A 186 8.79 -23.96 -1.52
N PRO A 187 8.97 -22.78 -2.09
CA PRO A 187 8.34 -21.55 -1.59
C PRO A 187 6.81 -21.65 -1.69
N PHE A 188 6.14 -21.02 -0.76
CA PHE A 188 4.68 -20.95 -0.71
C PHE A 188 4.21 -19.56 -1.16
N HIS A 189 3.31 -19.51 -2.13
CA HIS A 189 2.63 -18.29 -2.59
C HIS A 189 1.38 -18.06 -1.74
N HIS A 190 1.51 -17.14 -0.78
CA HIS A 190 0.39 -16.66 0.03
C HIS A 190 -0.28 -15.52 -0.72
N THR A 191 -1.37 -15.81 -1.38
CA THR A 191 -2.03 -14.85 -2.28
C THR A 191 -3.32 -14.33 -1.69
N ASP A 192 -3.53 -13.02 -1.85
CA ASP A 192 -4.73 -12.31 -1.45
C ASP A 192 -5.28 -11.50 -2.63
N ARG A 193 -6.59 -11.37 -2.69
CA ARG A 193 -7.24 -10.49 -3.66
C ARG A 193 -8.60 -10.02 -3.15
N ASN A 194 -8.98 -8.82 -3.55
CA ASN A 194 -10.32 -8.30 -3.30
C ASN A 194 -10.73 -7.27 -4.37
N LEU A 195 -12.02 -6.99 -4.43
CA LEU A 195 -12.63 -5.91 -5.18
C LEU A 195 -13.37 -5.00 -4.20
N LEU A 196 -13.06 -3.72 -4.24
CA LEU A 196 -13.46 -2.73 -3.26
C LEU A 196 -14.44 -1.74 -3.87
N LYS A 197 -15.51 -1.46 -3.13
CA LYS A 197 -16.51 -0.44 -3.46
C LYS A 197 -16.41 0.72 -2.49
N LYS A 198 -16.48 1.94 -2.98
CA LYS A 198 -16.44 3.14 -2.14
C LYS A 198 -17.69 3.21 -1.26
N ILE A 199 -17.48 3.47 0.03
CA ILE A 199 -18.55 3.65 1.03
C ILE A 199 -18.55 5.05 1.64
N ALA A 200 -17.43 5.80 1.53
CA ALA A 200 -17.37 7.22 1.88
C ALA A 200 -16.24 7.92 1.09
N GLU A 201 -16.43 9.22 0.83
CA GLU A 201 -15.42 10.07 0.23
C GLU A 201 -14.26 10.34 1.18
N PRO A 202 -13.07 10.69 0.67
CA PRO A 202 -11.96 11.09 1.52
C PRO A 202 -12.25 12.44 2.20
N THR A 203 -11.68 12.63 3.37
CA THR A 203 -11.63 13.96 4.00
C THR A 203 -10.48 14.75 3.40
N PRO A 204 -10.70 15.95 2.85
CA PRO A 204 -9.61 16.79 2.36
C PRO A 204 -8.56 17.06 3.46
N ASN A 205 -7.30 17.20 3.07
CA ASN A 205 -6.26 17.59 4.02
C ASN A 205 -6.48 19.05 4.48
N PRO A 206 -6.23 19.37 5.75
CA PRO A 206 -6.53 20.69 6.31
C PRO A 206 -5.85 21.86 5.59
N LEU A 207 -4.63 21.69 5.10
CA LEU A 207 -3.91 22.72 4.37
C LEU A 207 -4.61 23.13 3.07
N ALA A 208 -5.25 22.21 2.37
CA ALA A 208 -6.00 22.53 1.15
C ALA A 208 -7.18 23.47 1.42
N ASP A 209 -7.80 23.38 2.60
CA ASP A 209 -8.85 24.30 3.02
C ASP A 209 -8.29 25.64 3.53
N ALA A 210 -7.13 25.65 4.17
CA ALA A 210 -6.50 26.83 4.72
C ALA A 210 -6.08 27.85 3.64
N THR A 211 -5.66 27.38 2.47
CA THR A 211 -5.32 28.25 1.32
C THR A 211 -6.52 28.99 0.75
N ARG A 212 -7.74 28.56 1.01
CA ARG A 212 -8.99 29.23 0.62
C ARG A 212 -9.42 30.33 1.57
N LYS A 213 -8.78 30.42 2.75
CA LYS A 213 -9.04 31.44 3.77
C LYS A 213 -7.70 32.08 4.11
N PRO A 214 -7.45 33.34 3.69
CA PRO A 214 -6.27 34.05 4.17
C PRO A 214 -6.34 34.13 5.70
N TYR A 215 -5.24 33.74 6.37
CA TYR A 215 -5.03 33.94 7.80
C TYR A 215 -4.88 35.45 8.08
#